data_c050436d7c4a063eb6a245b083ab2ec4
#
_entry.id   c050436d7c4a063eb6a245b083ab2ec4
#
_cell.length_a   1.000
_cell.length_b   1.000
_cell.length_c   1.000
_cell.angle_alpha   90.00
_cell.angle_beta   90.00
_cell.angle_gamma   90.00
#
_symmetry.space_group_name_H-M   'P 1'
#
loop_
_entity.id
_entity.type
_entity.pdbx_description
1 polymer ?
#
loop_
_entity_poly.entity_id
_entity_poly.type
_entity_poly.pdbx_seq_one_letter_code
_entity_poly.pdbx_strand_id
1 'polypeptide(L)'
;MLQIDHLTMHSLQSGRLFLDDFSYTLRPHERTVIIGEEGNGKSALLKYIYDPTLVEGYMECKGRRIVSREILGYLPQSIDEEEKKVPVYAWFCQQDGFYDMNPSSLGAMAAEMGLEADFWYQDRSFGTLSGGEQIKAMLAALRIKKPTIYLLDEPSNNLDLDVLAWLEKEIVQLPGAVLFVSHDVHLIDACATGVIHMEQLHRKNHPRITVADVDYETYREQRFAAMENQREKAVSDQKKEKLRQQKLQRQYSSVDYALNHISRQDPHGAKLLKKKMKSIKSTEKRYAREKEDMATLPEEEESIVIELSGAPIAPGRKVLELKNYCLKTSDGTLLCPSLNFAVYGPKKIAIIGSNGAGKSTLLRQMLDLLRQAGFQTGYMPQNYAEVLSPEMTPIDFLAPHGDRDSVTVARSWLGSLRYTSEEMTHEVRELSGGQQGKLLLLKMALEKDEVLVLDEPTRNFSPLSQPVLDAAIRNFPGAVISVSHDRQYLGTVPDVIYRLDENGLVEYSGFIGEDR
;
A
#
# COMPACT_ATOMS: atom_id res chain seq x y z
N MET A 1 26.80 -14.94 -0.42
CA MET A 1 26.45 -13.77 -1.26
C MET A 1 25.31 -14.17 -2.18
N LEU A 2 24.22 -13.46 -2.14
CA LEU A 2 23.08 -13.59 -3.07
C LEU A 2 23.24 -12.54 -4.16
N GLN A 3 23.21 -12.96 -5.42
CA GLN A 3 23.27 -12.08 -6.57
C GLN A 3 22.17 -12.46 -7.57
N ILE A 4 21.53 -11.44 -8.11
CA ILE A 4 20.56 -11.52 -9.20
C ILE A 4 21.17 -10.78 -10.38
N ASP A 5 21.22 -11.42 -11.54
CA ASP A 5 21.78 -10.84 -12.76
C ASP A 5 20.72 -10.85 -13.86
N HIS A 6 20.43 -9.66 -14.40
CA HIS A 6 19.59 -9.44 -15.58
C HIS A 6 18.23 -10.17 -15.49
N LEU A 7 17.57 -10.10 -14.31
CA LEU A 7 16.29 -10.76 -14.09
C LEU A 7 15.16 -9.99 -14.75
N THR A 8 14.42 -10.69 -15.61
CA THR A 8 13.18 -10.22 -16.23
C THR A 8 12.05 -11.17 -15.81
N MET A 9 10.94 -10.65 -15.30
CA MET A 9 9.80 -11.43 -14.81
C MET A 9 8.51 -10.99 -15.48
N HIS A 10 7.79 -11.93 -16.11
CA HIS A 10 6.48 -11.73 -16.74
C HIS A 10 5.42 -12.61 -16.10
N SER A 11 4.19 -12.11 -15.98
CA SER A 11 3.05 -12.94 -15.66
C SER A 11 2.65 -13.79 -16.87
N LEU A 12 2.49 -15.09 -16.66
CA LEU A 12 1.99 -16.02 -17.69
C LEU A 12 0.50 -15.78 -18.01
N GLN A 13 -0.28 -15.33 -17.04
CA GLN A 13 -1.72 -15.11 -17.20
C GLN A 13 -2.03 -13.80 -17.91
N SER A 14 -1.41 -12.70 -17.49
CA SER A 14 -1.71 -11.35 -18.01
C SER A 14 -0.69 -10.83 -19.02
N GLY A 15 0.46 -11.51 -19.20
CA GLY A 15 1.59 -11.01 -19.99
C GLY A 15 2.27 -9.76 -19.41
N ARG A 16 1.87 -9.33 -18.22
CA ARG A 16 2.38 -8.13 -17.56
C ARG A 16 3.85 -8.31 -17.16
N LEU A 17 4.66 -7.31 -17.48
CA LEU A 17 6.07 -7.24 -17.10
C LEU A 17 6.19 -6.65 -15.69
N PHE A 18 6.79 -7.40 -14.76
CA PHE A 18 7.01 -6.97 -13.38
C PHE A 18 8.43 -6.45 -13.14
N LEU A 19 9.42 -7.10 -13.74
CA LEU A 19 10.83 -6.74 -13.68
C LEU A 19 11.40 -6.77 -15.09
N ASP A 20 12.25 -5.80 -15.40
CA ASP A 20 12.97 -5.71 -16.66
C ASP A 20 14.45 -5.46 -16.38
N ASP A 21 15.29 -6.41 -16.77
CA ASP A 21 16.75 -6.34 -16.64
C ASP A 21 17.26 -5.98 -15.23
N PHE A 22 16.62 -6.51 -14.21
CA PHE A 22 16.94 -6.22 -12.81
C PHE A 22 18.20 -6.97 -12.35
N SER A 23 19.15 -6.21 -11.81
CA SER A 23 20.38 -6.77 -11.21
C SER A 23 20.57 -6.22 -9.80
N TYR A 24 20.85 -7.10 -8.85
CA TYR A 24 21.01 -6.75 -7.44
C TYR A 24 21.93 -7.73 -6.71
N THR A 25 22.68 -7.23 -5.73
CA THR A 25 23.53 -8.03 -4.87
C THR A 25 23.27 -7.70 -3.42
N LEU A 26 22.78 -8.68 -2.66
CA LEU A 26 22.58 -8.55 -1.21
C LEU A 26 23.90 -8.85 -0.49
N ARG A 27 24.38 -7.88 0.29
CA ARG A 27 25.63 -7.98 1.05
C ARG A 27 25.38 -8.62 2.42
N PRO A 28 26.40 -9.19 3.06
CA PRO A 28 26.28 -9.69 4.42
C PRO A 28 25.82 -8.60 5.39
N HIS A 29 24.93 -8.96 6.31
CA HIS A 29 24.36 -8.06 7.33
C HIS A 29 23.57 -6.86 6.79
N GLU A 30 23.33 -6.77 5.50
CA GLU A 30 22.47 -5.78 4.91
C GLU A 30 21.00 -6.12 5.19
N ARG A 31 20.19 -5.11 5.49
CA ARG A 31 18.75 -5.24 5.68
C ARG A 31 18.06 -4.37 4.66
N THR A 32 17.59 -5.00 3.58
CA THR A 32 16.98 -4.29 2.46
C THR A 32 15.48 -4.54 2.44
N VAL A 33 14.69 -3.47 2.39
CA VAL A 33 13.25 -3.55 2.21
C VAL A 33 12.88 -3.48 0.73
N ILE A 34 11.90 -4.28 0.33
CA ILE A 34 11.23 -4.16 -0.98
C ILE A 34 9.90 -3.46 -0.76
N ILE A 35 9.76 -2.27 -1.33
CA ILE A 35 8.52 -1.48 -1.29
C ILE A 35 7.89 -1.35 -2.67
N GLY A 36 6.64 -0.95 -2.73
CA GLY A 36 5.85 -0.74 -3.95
C GLY A 36 4.39 -1.09 -3.73
N GLU A 37 3.54 -0.73 -4.67
CA GLU A 37 2.11 -1.03 -4.59
C GLU A 37 1.82 -2.54 -4.58
N GLU A 38 0.67 -2.91 -4.04
CA GLU A 38 0.21 -4.29 -4.05
C GLU A 38 0.05 -4.81 -5.48
N GLY A 39 0.44 -6.06 -5.71
CA GLY A 39 0.41 -6.65 -7.05
C GLY A 39 1.58 -6.26 -7.96
N ASN A 40 2.62 -5.60 -7.47
CA ASN A 40 3.84 -5.30 -8.24
C ASN A 40 4.86 -6.43 -8.30
N GLY A 41 4.53 -7.59 -7.74
CA GLY A 41 5.39 -8.78 -7.83
C GLY A 41 6.44 -8.89 -6.73
N LYS A 42 6.34 -8.14 -5.63
CA LYS A 42 7.28 -8.17 -4.48
C LYS A 42 7.45 -9.58 -3.91
N SER A 43 6.34 -10.23 -3.56
CA SER A 43 6.33 -11.61 -3.03
C SER A 43 6.80 -12.62 -4.08
N ALA A 44 6.51 -12.39 -5.36
CA ALA A 44 7.00 -13.25 -6.44
C ALA A 44 8.53 -13.17 -6.57
N LEU A 45 9.11 -11.97 -6.40
CA LEU A 45 10.56 -11.80 -6.35
C LEU A 45 11.19 -12.53 -5.17
N LEU A 46 10.62 -12.43 -3.95
CA LEU A 46 11.12 -13.16 -2.78
C LEU A 46 11.04 -14.68 -2.98
N LYS A 47 9.91 -15.19 -3.51
CA LYS A 47 9.72 -16.61 -3.82
C LYS A 47 10.75 -17.10 -4.86
N TYR A 48 10.95 -16.33 -5.94
CA TYR A 48 11.97 -16.65 -6.94
C TYR A 48 13.39 -16.69 -6.35
N ILE A 49 13.69 -15.75 -5.44
CA ILE A 49 14.99 -15.74 -4.74
C ILE A 49 15.11 -16.96 -3.84
N TYR A 50 14.07 -17.38 -3.16
CA TYR A 50 14.09 -18.56 -2.29
C TYR A 50 14.18 -19.85 -3.11
N ASP A 51 13.20 -20.09 -3.97
CA ASP A 51 13.13 -21.24 -4.86
C ASP A 51 12.38 -20.85 -6.15
N PRO A 52 13.06 -20.84 -7.32
CA PRO A 52 12.42 -20.50 -8.59
C PRO A 52 11.19 -21.34 -8.94
N THR A 53 11.14 -22.62 -8.48
CA THR A 53 10.02 -23.52 -8.77
C THR A 53 8.70 -23.04 -8.20
N LEU A 54 8.72 -22.21 -7.14
CA LEU A 54 7.54 -21.66 -6.51
C LEU A 54 6.79 -20.63 -7.40
N VAL A 55 7.44 -20.13 -8.43
CA VAL A 55 6.85 -19.13 -9.33
C VAL A 55 6.63 -19.65 -10.76
N GLU A 56 7.20 -20.79 -11.15
CA GLU A 56 7.13 -21.34 -12.51
C GLU A 56 5.69 -21.55 -13.02
N GLY A 57 4.72 -21.78 -12.12
CA GLY A 57 3.32 -22.00 -12.49
C GLY A 57 2.58 -20.75 -12.96
N TYR A 58 3.08 -19.54 -12.66
CA TYR A 58 2.40 -18.28 -12.95
C TYR A 58 3.31 -17.13 -13.43
N MET A 59 4.64 -17.34 -13.40
CA MET A 59 5.64 -16.38 -13.87
C MET A 59 6.61 -17.00 -14.87
N GLU A 60 6.93 -16.26 -15.91
CA GLU A 60 8.10 -16.53 -16.77
C GLU A 60 9.26 -15.67 -16.29
N CYS A 61 10.35 -16.31 -15.88
CA CYS A 61 11.53 -15.65 -15.34
C CYS A 61 12.74 -15.90 -16.25
N LYS A 62 13.43 -14.84 -16.68
CA LYS A 62 14.68 -14.89 -17.45
C LYS A 62 15.75 -14.13 -16.68
N GLY A 63 16.95 -14.68 -16.61
CA GLY A 63 18.08 -14.11 -15.87
C GLY A 63 18.79 -15.17 -15.05
N ARG A 64 19.66 -14.73 -14.13
CA ARG A 64 20.45 -15.63 -13.29
C ARG A 64 20.26 -15.29 -11.83
N ARG A 65 20.05 -16.33 -11.03
CA ARG A 65 20.08 -16.30 -9.57
C ARG A 65 21.33 -17.06 -9.12
N ILE A 66 22.21 -16.37 -8.40
CA ILE A 66 23.46 -16.93 -7.89
C ILE A 66 23.39 -16.93 -6.36
N VAL A 67 23.32 -18.13 -5.79
CA VAL A 67 23.34 -18.36 -4.33
C VAL A 67 24.57 -19.21 -4.04
N SER A 68 25.64 -18.59 -3.56
CA SER A 68 26.91 -19.27 -3.33
C SER A 68 27.09 -19.53 -1.85
N ARG A 69 26.96 -20.80 -1.44
CA ARG A 69 27.16 -21.30 -0.07
C ARG A 69 26.25 -20.65 0.99
N GLU A 70 25.16 -20.02 0.58
CA GLU A 70 24.20 -19.41 1.49
C GLU A 70 23.08 -20.40 1.83
N ILE A 71 22.63 -20.33 3.07
CA ILE A 71 21.42 -21.03 3.53
C ILE A 71 20.31 -19.98 3.53
N LEU A 72 19.28 -20.20 2.72
CA LEU A 72 18.13 -19.28 2.66
C LEU A 72 17.05 -19.72 3.64
N GLY A 73 16.53 -18.78 4.40
CA GLY A 73 15.32 -18.92 5.20
C GLY A 73 14.22 -18.05 4.61
N TYR A 74 13.03 -18.61 4.42
CA TYR A 74 11.88 -17.89 3.89
C TYR A 74 10.72 -17.92 4.87
N LEU A 75 10.20 -16.74 5.18
CA LEU A 75 8.99 -16.55 5.96
C LEU A 75 7.90 -16.08 5.01
N PRO A 76 6.89 -16.92 4.73
CA PRO A 76 5.79 -16.57 3.84
C PRO A 76 4.81 -15.61 4.49
N GLN A 77 4.08 -14.85 3.69
CA GLN A 77 3.02 -13.95 4.14
C GLN A 77 1.89 -14.68 4.89
N SER A 78 1.60 -15.91 4.52
CA SER A 78 0.61 -16.78 5.15
C SER A 78 1.02 -18.24 5.01
N ILE A 79 0.60 -19.02 5.97
CA ILE A 79 0.76 -20.49 5.96
C ILE A 79 -0.41 -21.08 5.19
N ASP A 80 -0.16 -22.15 4.45
CA ASP A 80 -1.17 -22.87 3.68
C ASP A 80 -2.27 -23.47 4.59
N GLU A 81 -3.49 -23.55 4.07
CA GLU A 81 -4.65 -24.07 4.83
C GLU A 81 -4.46 -25.52 5.32
N GLU A 82 -3.68 -26.32 4.61
CA GLU A 82 -3.34 -27.68 5.05
C GLU A 82 -2.35 -27.65 6.23
N GLU A 83 -1.34 -26.79 6.19
CA GLU A 83 -0.39 -26.61 7.28
C GLU A 83 -1.05 -26.05 8.55
N LYS A 84 -2.07 -25.18 8.41
CA LYS A 84 -2.84 -24.66 9.54
C LYS A 84 -3.54 -25.75 10.35
N LYS A 85 -3.88 -26.88 9.73
CA LYS A 85 -4.53 -28.02 10.39
C LYS A 85 -3.55 -28.88 11.18
N VAL A 86 -2.25 -28.76 10.91
CA VAL A 86 -1.22 -29.56 11.58
C VAL A 86 -1.04 -29.10 13.03
N PRO A 87 -0.94 -30.02 14.02
CA PRO A 87 -0.60 -29.67 15.39
C PRO A 87 0.76 -28.95 15.47
N VAL A 88 0.92 -28.02 16.42
CA VAL A 88 2.15 -27.21 16.59
C VAL A 88 3.37 -28.11 16.70
N TYR A 89 3.32 -29.14 17.54
CA TYR A 89 4.43 -30.09 17.67
C TYR A 89 4.79 -30.79 16.36
N ALA A 90 3.79 -31.30 15.65
CA ALA A 90 3.99 -31.99 14.37
C ALA A 90 4.53 -31.03 13.30
N TRP A 91 4.10 -29.76 13.33
CA TRP A 91 4.63 -28.74 12.42
C TRP A 91 6.11 -28.46 12.68
N PHE A 92 6.53 -28.33 13.95
CA PHE A 92 7.94 -28.17 14.30
C PHE A 92 8.79 -29.40 13.93
N CYS A 93 8.23 -30.61 14.09
CA CYS A 93 8.92 -31.85 13.69
C CYS A 93 9.24 -31.91 12.17
N GLN A 94 8.55 -31.15 11.36
CA GLN A 94 8.81 -31.03 9.93
C GLN A 94 9.90 -29.99 9.59
N GLN A 95 10.32 -29.16 10.58
CA GLN A 95 11.30 -28.12 10.36
C GLN A 95 12.73 -28.66 10.48
N ASP A 96 13.58 -28.27 9.54
CA ASP A 96 15.00 -28.64 9.54
C ASP A 96 15.71 -28.21 10.83
N GLY A 97 16.39 -29.15 11.49
CA GLY A 97 17.19 -28.91 12.70
C GLY A 97 16.40 -28.93 14.02
N PHE A 98 15.07 -29.10 14.00
CA PHE A 98 14.29 -29.13 15.26
C PHE A 98 14.71 -30.25 16.19
N TYR A 99 14.95 -31.46 15.65
CA TYR A 99 15.38 -32.63 16.43
C TYR A 99 16.81 -32.51 16.98
N ASP A 100 17.61 -31.60 16.45
CA ASP A 100 18.97 -31.33 16.93
C ASP A 100 18.98 -30.38 18.13
N MET A 101 17.84 -29.76 18.43
CA MET A 101 17.67 -28.83 19.57
C MET A 101 17.43 -29.59 20.86
N ASN A 102 18.18 -29.22 21.91
CA ASN A 102 17.89 -29.76 23.23
C ASN A 102 16.74 -29.00 23.91
N PRO A 103 16.00 -29.65 24.85
CA PRO A 103 14.85 -29.00 25.51
C PRO A 103 15.19 -27.71 26.26
N SER A 104 16.42 -27.59 26.80
CA SER A 104 16.85 -26.37 27.49
C SER A 104 16.99 -25.20 26.52
N SER A 105 17.55 -25.43 25.32
CA SER A 105 17.65 -24.40 24.28
C SER A 105 16.29 -23.99 23.74
N LEU A 106 15.35 -24.94 23.59
CA LEU A 106 13.97 -24.63 23.21
C LEU A 106 13.26 -23.82 24.29
N GLY A 107 13.44 -24.18 25.57
CA GLY A 107 12.89 -23.41 26.68
C GLY A 107 13.44 -21.98 26.76
N ALA A 108 14.75 -21.80 26.54
CA ALA A 108 15.36 -20.46 26.48
C ALA A 108 14.81 -19.64 25.32
N MET A 109 14.66 -20.25 24.13
CA MET A 109 14.07 -19.60 22.95
C MET A 109 12.62 -19.21 23.17
N ALA A 110 11.81 -20.06 23.81
CA ALA A 110 10.45 -19.72 24.17
C ALA A 110 10.38 -18.49 25.09
N ALA A 111 11.21 -18.46 26.13
CA ALA A 111 11.27 -17.35 27.08
C ALA A 111 11.71 -16.03 26.38
N GLU A 112 12.71 -16.08 25.49
CA GLU A 112 13.17 -14.93 24.70
C GLU A 112 12.06 -14.39 23.80
N MET A 113 11.24 -15.26 23.21
CA MET A 113 10.13 -14.90 22.36
C MET A 113 8.83 -14.56 23.13
N GLY A 114 8.85 -14.67 24.47
CA GLY A 114 7.65 -14.47 25.28
C GLY A 114 6.56 -15.51 24.98
N LEU A 115 6.98 -16.77 24.77
CA LEU A 115 6.13 -17.94 24.60
C LEU A 115 6.21 -18.84 25.84
N GLU A 116 5.21 -19.68 26.04
CA GLU A 116 5.22 -20.69 27.10
C GLU A 116 6.32 -21.73 26.84
N ALA A 117 6.93 -22.26 27.89
CA ALA A 117 8.05 -23.19 27.76
C ALA A 117 7.69 -24.50 27.04
N ASP A 118 6.43 -24.92 27.10
CA ASP A 118 5.86 -26.09 26.45
C ASP A 118 5.24 -25.83 25.08
N PHE A 119 5.30 -24.57 24.61
CA PHE A 119 4.73 -24.13 23.33
C PHE A 119 5.06 -25.09 22.16
N TRP A 120 6.29 -25.58 22.10
CA TRP A 120 6.79 -26.46 21.04
C TRP A 120 6.13 -27.85 21.01
N TYR A 121 5.50 -28.25 22.10
CA TYR A 121 4.95 -29.60 22.31
C TYR A 121 3.43 -29.62 22.29
N GLN A 122 2.78 -28.51 21.95
CA GLN A 122 1.33 -28.40 21.98
C GLN A 122 0.66 -29.17 20.84
N ASP A 123 -0.44 -29.86 21.19
CA ASP A 123 -1.25 -30.62 20.22
C ASP A 123 -2.31 -29.75 19.51
N ARG A 124 -2.47 -28.48 19.91
CA ARG A 124 -3.40 -27.57 19.21
C ARG A 124 -2.95 -27.31 17.80
N SER A 125 -3.91 -27.18 16.86
CA SER A 125 -3.63 -26.92 15.44
C SER A 125 -2.92 -25.57 15.27
N PHE A 126 -1.96 -25.47 14.36
CA PHE A 126 -1.19 -24.26 14.09
C PHE A 126 -2.10 -23.06 13.74
N GLY A 127 -3.18 -23.29 13.00
CA GLY A 127 -4.17 -22.28 12.65
C GLY A 127 -4.97 -21.71 13.83
N THR A 128 -4.94 -22.34 15.01
CA THR A 128 -5.59 -21.82 16.22
C THR A 128 -4.69 -20.86 17.02
N LEU A 129 -3.43 -20.73 16.64
CA LEU A 129 -2.50 -19.76 17.20
C LEU A 129 -2.95 -18.34 16.86
N SER A 130 -2.74 -17.41 17.77
CA SER A 130 -2.86 -15.98 17.45
C SER A 130 -1.85 -15.58 16.36
N GLY A 131 -2.11 -14.51 15.61
CA GLY A 131 -1.17 -14.01 14.59
C GLY A 131 0.25 -13.77 15.16
N GLY A 132 0.33 -13.25 16.39
CA GLY A 132 1.60 -13.08 17.10
C GLY A 132 2.30 -14.39 17.43
N GLU A 133 1.58 -15.43 17.87
CA GLU A 133 2.15 -16.75 18.11
C GLU A 133 2.59 -17.42 16.81
N GLN A 134 1.83 -17.27 15.72
CA GLN A 134 2.20 -17.81 14.41
C GLN A 134 3.51 -17.22 13.89
N ILE A 135 3.66 -15.89 13.91
CA ILE A 135 4.88 -15.24 13.45
C ILE A 135 6.08 -15.62 14.32
N LYS A 136 5.91 -15.70 15.65
CA LYS A 136 6.95 -16.15 16.56
C LYS A 136 7.37 -17.60 16.28
N ALA A 137 6.41 -18.49 16.05
CA ALA A 137 6.68 -19.89 15.69
C ALA A 137 7.47 -20.01 14.36
N MET A 138 7.06 -19.27 13.33
CA MET A 138 7.75 -19.25 12.04
C MET A 138 9.18 -18.69 12.14
N LEU A 139 9.38 -17.59 12.90
CA LEU A 139 10.71 -17.05 13.13
C LEU A 139 11.59 -17.99 13.97
N ALA A 140 11.00 -18.70 14.95
CA ALA A 140 11.70 -19.72 15.69
C ALA A 140 12.21 -20.84 14.78
N ALA A 141 11.37 -21.34 13.87
CA ALA A 141 11.77 -22.35 12.88
C ALA A 141 12.93 -21.85 12.00
N LEU A 142 12.88 -20.59 11.56
CA LEU A 142 13.98 -19.97 10.84
C LEU A 142 15.26 -19.90 11.68
N ARG A 143 15.18 -19.48 12.95
CA ARG A 143 16.33 -19.44 13.86
C ARG A 143 16.95 -20.82 14.09
N ILE A 144 16.14 -21.86 14.18
CA ILE A 144 16.60 -23.27 14.28
C ILE A 144 17.37 -23.68 13.04
N LYS A 145 16.90 -23.34 11.84
CA LYS A 145 17.57 -23.59 10.56
C LYS A 145 18.88 -22.84 10.38
N LYS A 146 19.09 -21.71 11.13
CA LYS A 146 20.27 -20.84 11.08
C LYS A 146 20.61 -20.35 9.66
N PRO A 147 19.69 -19.71 8.95
CA PRO A 147 19.98 -19.20 7.62
C PRO A 147 21.02 -18.07 7.68
N THR A 148 21.76 -17.90 6.58
CA THR A 148 22.66 -16.75 6.38
C THR A 148 21.97 -15.59 5.68
N ILE A 149 20.82 -15.86 5.04
CA ILE A 149 19.95 -14.88 4.39
C ILE A 149 18.50 -15.15 4.79
N TYR A 150 17.83 -14.14 5.31
CA TYR A 150 16.44 -14.17 5.71
C TYR A 150 15.60 -13.45 4.65
N LEU A 151 14.59 -14.12 4.13
CA LEU A 151 13.62 -13.59 3.18
C LEU A 151 12.27 -13.52 3.90
N LEU A 152 11.77 -12.31 4.20
CA LEU A 152 10.56 -12.13 5.00
C LEU A 152 9.47 -11.45 4.15
N ASP A 153 8.36 -12.13 3.95
CA ASP A 153 7.24 -11.63 3.12
C ASP A 153 6.11 -11.13 4.01
N GLU A 154 5.98 -9.80 4.14
CA GLU A 154 4.98 -9.09 4.95
C GLU A 154 4.89 -9.62 6.40
N PRO A 155 6.00 -9.66 7.16
CA PRO A 155 6.01 -10.25 8.50
C PRO A 155 5.18 -9.46 9.53
N SER A 156 4.83 -8.22 9.26
CA SER A 156 4.04 -7.33 10.12
C SER A 156 2.53 -7.50 9.98
N ASN A 157 2.06 -8.28 9.02
CA ASN A 157 0.64 -8.42 8.74
C ASN A 157 -0.15 -9.04 9.92
N ASN A 158 -1.27 -8.40 10.28
CA ASN A 158 -2.18 -8.86 11.34
C ASN A 158 -1.55 -8.96 12.74
N LEU A 159 -0.52 -8.19 13.03
CA LEU A 159 0.11 -8.14 14.35
C LEU A 159 -0.44 -6.97 15.17
N ASP A 160 -0.51 -7.14 16.48
CA ASP A 160 -0.78 -6.02 17.39
C ASP A 160 0.50 -5.24 17.70
N LEU A 161 0.35 -4.07 18.33
CA LEU A 161 1.47 -3.15 18.58
C LEU A 161 2.59 -3.75 19.41
N ASP A 162 2.26 -4.62 20.38
CA ASP A 162 3.26 -5.24 21.26
C ASP A 162 4.11 -6.26 20.48
N VAL A 163 3.48 -7.04 19.59
CA VAL A 163 4.18 -8.01 18.73
C VAL A 163 4.98 -7.30 17.65
N LEU A 164 4.49 -6.19 17.10
CA LEU A 164 5.26 -5.38 16.14
C LEU A 164 6.54 -4.83 16.77
N ALA A 165 6.47 -4.29 17.99
CA ALA A 165 7.67 -3.79 18.70
C ALA A 165 8.68 -4.92 19.01
N TRP A 166 8.20 -6.14 19.27
CA TRP A 166 9.05 -7.31 19.40
C TRP A 166 9.69 -7.70 18.07
N LEU A 167 8.91 -7.72 16.98
CA LEU A 167 9.37 -8.10 15.63
C LEU A 167 10.49 -7.18 15.13
N GLU A 168 10.37 -5.88 15.34
CA GLU A 168 11.41 -4.90 14.99
C GLU A 168 12.76 -5.25 15.64
N LYS A 169 12.75 -5.52 16.96
CA LYS A 169 13.95 -5.91 17.71
C LYS A 169 14.52 -7.23 17.18
N GLU A 170 13.66 -8.18 16.90
CA GLU A 170 14.06 -9.49 16.36
C GLU A 170 14.75 -9.36 15.01
N ILE A 171 14.15 -8.62 14.05
CA ILE A 171 14.73 -8.44 12.69
C ILE A 171 16.09 -7.74 12.76
N VAL A 172 16.24 -6.74 13.62
CA VAL A 172 17.53 -6.03 13.79
C VAL A 172 18.61 -6.94 14.35
N GLN A 173 18.24 -7.93 15.18
CA GLN A 173 19.18 -8.87 15.84
C GLN A 173 19.50 -10.11 14.98
N LEU A 174 18.81 -10.34 13.85
CA LEU A 174 19.09 -11.47 12.98
C LEU A 174 20.56 -11.46 12.51
N PRO A 175 21.28 -12.59 12.60
CA PRO A 175 22.72 -12.60 12.36
C PRO A 175 23.12 -12.55 10.89
N GLY A 176 22.17 -12.75 9.97
CA GLY A 176 22.39 -12.79 8.52
C GLY A 176 21.97 -11.50 7.82
N ALA A 177 22.03 -11.55 6.48
CA ALA A 177 21.40 -10.52 5.66
C ALA A 177 19.88 -10.72 5.63
N VAL A 178 19.13 -9.64 5.54
CA VAL A 178 17.66 -9.66 5.53
C VAL A 178 17.15 -8.96 4.28
N LEU A 179 16.30 -9.63 3.52
CA LEU A 179 15.52 -9.02 2.44
C LEU A 179 14.04 -9.19 2.80
N PHE A 180 13.32 -8.10 2.98
CA PHE A 180 11.95 -8.17 3.46
C PHE A 180 11.00 -7.27 2.69
N VAL A 181 9.75 -7.69 2.61
CA VAL A 181 8.63 -6.88 2.10
C VAL A 181 7.84 -6.42 3.30
N SER A 182 7.50 -5.14 3.38
CA SER A 182 6.57 -4.62 4.39
C SER A 182 5.84 -3.37 3.90
N HIS A 183 4.65 -3.17 4.42
CA HIS A 183 3.87 -1.93 4.30
C HIS A 183 3.91 -1.09 5.59
N ASP A 184 4.46 -1.61 6.67
CA ASP A 184 4.60 -0.90 7.95
C ASP A 184 5.80 0.04 7.92
N VAL A 185 5.53 1.35 7.88
CA VAL A 185 6.57 2.39 7.80
C VAL A 185 7.51 2.36 9.00
N HIS A 186 7.00 2.13 10.22
CA HIS A 186 7.83 2.07 11.43
C HIS A 186 8.78 0.88 11.42
N LEU A 187 8.29 -0.30 11.00
CA LEU A 187 9.15 -1.47 10.83
C LEU A 187 10.23 -1.22 9.78
N ILE A 188 9.87 -0.56 8.67
CA ILE A 188 10.82 -0.20 7.62
C ILE A 188 11.87 0.76 8.14
N ASP A 189 11.48 1.85 8.80
CA ASP A 189 12.40 2.86 9.35
C ASP A 189 13.31 2.27 10.44
N ALA A 190 12.78 1.37 11.29
CA ALA A 190 13.58 0.74 12.34
C ALA A 190 14.60 -0.29 11.83
N CYS A 191 14.28 -0.98 10.72
CA CYS A 191 15.05 -2.15 10.30
C CYS A 191 15.85 -1.94 9.02
N ALA A 192 15.36 -1.17 8.05
CA ALA A 192 15.94 -1.11 6.72
C ALA A 192 17.21 -0.24 6.66
N THR A 193 18.25 -0.77 6.02
CA THR A 193 19.49 -0.05 5.68
C THR A 193 19.60 0.21 4.18
N GLY A 194 18.70 -0.37 3.37
CA GLY A 194 18.60 -0.19 1.94
C GLY A 194 17.17 -0.38 1.46
N VAL A 195 16.85 0.16 0.29
CA VAL A 195 15.50 0.16 -0.29
C VAL A 195 15.54 -0.34 -1.73
N ILE A 196 14.70 -1.29 -2.06
CA ILE A 196 14.34 -1.65 -3.44
C ILE A 196 12.90 -1.20 -3.66
N HIS A 197 12.71 -0.20 -4.50
CA HIS A 197 11.38 0.29 -4.84
C HIS A 197 10.94 -0.22 -6.20
N MET A 198 9.88 -1.03 -6.21
CA MET A 198 9.27 -1.61 -7.41
C MET A 198 8.02 -0.82 -7.80
N GLU A 199 8.07 -0.16 -8.95
CA GLU A 199 6.98 0.67 -9.47
C GLU A 199 6.49 0.17 -10.83
N GLN A 200 5.23 0.43 -11.11
CA GLN A 200 4.60 0.15 -12.40
C GLN A 200 4.05 1.46 -13.00
N LEU A 201 4.80 2.02 -13.93
CA LEU A 201 4.46 3.29 -14.59
C LEU A 201 3.60 3.07 -15.83
N HIS A 202 3.13 4.17 -16.46
CA HIS A 202 2.35 4.15 -17.71
C HIS A 202 1.16 3.17 -17.67
N ARG A 203 0.31 3.28 -16.64
CA ARG A 203 -0.83 2.39 -16.43
C ARG A 203 -0.39 0.91 -16.34
N LYS A 204 0.65 0.67 -15.56
CA LYS A 204 1.21 -0.65 -15.25
C LYS A 204 1.86 -1.38 -16.44
N ASN A 205 2.30 -0.64 -17.47
CA ASN A 205 2.97 -1.23 -18.63
C ASN A 205 4.50 -1.15 -18.60
N HIS A 206 5.08 -0.32 -17.72
CA HIS A 206 6.53 -0.14 -17.62
C HIS A 206 7.00 -0.29 -16.18
N PRO A 207 7.69 -1.40 -15.84
CA PRO A 207 8.31 -1.52 -14.54
C PRO A 207 9.47 -0.52 -14.41
N ARG A 208 9.57 0.11 -13.25
CA ARG A 208 10.73 0.87 -12.83
C ARG A 208 11.18 0.37 -11.48
N ILE A 209 12.46 0.03 -11.38
CA ILE A 209 13.05 -0.42 -10.14
C ILE A 209 14.13 0.56 -9.74
N THR A 210 14.05 1.02 -8.51
CA THR A 210 15.05 1.90 -7.91
C THR A 210 15.68 1.16 -6.74
N VAL A 211 17.01 1.06 -6.75
CA VAL A 211 17.78 0.51 -5.62
C VAL A 211 18.51 1.67 -4.96
N ALA A 212 18.40 1.78 -3.65
CA ALA A 212 19.05 2.81 -2.87
C ALA A 212 19.71 2.22 -1.61
N ASP A 213 21.01 2.44 -1.45
CA ASP A 213 21.80 2.01 -0.28
C ASP A 213 21.73 3.10 0.82
N VAL A 214 20.50 3.47 1.19
CA VAL A 214 20.19 4.45 2.25
C VAL A 214 18.97 3.96 3.03
N ASP A 215 18.79 4.48 4.24
CA ASP A 215 17.57 4.23 5.02
C ASP A 215 16.31 4.78 4.32
N TYR A 216 15.16 4.32 4.76
CA TYR A 216 13.89 4.62 4.08
C TYR A 216 13.51 6.10 4.21
N GLU A 217 13.77 6.75 5.35
CA GLU A 217 13.47 8.18 5.53
C GLU A 217 14.28 9.04 4.55
N THR A 218 15.59 8.81 4.47
CA THR A 218 16.48 9.46 3.49
C THR A 218 16.04 9.19 2.06
N TYR A 219 15.66 7.95 1.73
CA TYR A 219 15.14 7.61 0.41
C TYR A 219 13.87 8.39 0.07
N ARG A 220 12.93 8.46 1.01
CA ARG A 220 11.65 9.18 0.85
C ARG A 220 11.88 10.67 0.59
N GLU A 221 12.76 11.30 1.37
CA GLU A 221 13.12 12.71 1.19
C GLU A 221 13.77 13.00 -0.16
N GLN A 222 14.77 12.20 -0.54
CA GLN A 222 15.46 12.33 -1.83
C GLN A 222 14.49 12.15 -2.99
N ARG A 223 13.60 11.17 -2.90
CA ARG A 223 12.58 10.93 -3.92
C ARG A 223 11.61 12.10 -4.02
N PHE A 224 11.08 12.59 -2.91
CA PHE A 224 10.17 13.73 -2.89
C PHE A 224 10.82 14.97 -3.51
N ALA A 225 12.03 15.31 -3.10
CA ALA A 225 12.79 16.44 -3.66
C ALA A 225 13.04 16.27 -5.17
N ALA A 226 13.39 15.06 -5.62
CA ALA A 226 13.61 14.78 -7.05
C ALA A 226 12.31 14.96 -7.87
N MET A 227 11.17 14.51 -7.33
CA MET A 227 9.87 14.64 -7.98
C MET A 227 9.41 16.10 -8.03
N GLU A 228 9.60 16.87 -6.96
CA GLU A 228 9.27 18.31 -6.93
C GLU A 228 10.12 19.11 -7.93
N ASN A 229 11.42 18.87 -7.96
CA ASN A 229 12.33 19.46 -8.94
C ASN A 229 11.93 19.12 -10.39
N GLN A 230 11.56 17.87 -10.66
CA GLN A 230 11.09 17.46 -11.97
C GLN A 230 9.76 18.14 -12.33
N ARG A 231 8.84 18.26 -11.38
CA ARG A 231 7.55 18.94 -11.55
C ARG A 231 7.72 20.42 -11.88
N GLU A 232 8.57 21.13 -11.11
CA GLU A 232 8.86 22.54 -11.36
C GLU A 232 9.48 22.75 -12.75
N LYS A 233 10.45 21.91 -13.12
CA LYS A 233 11.09 21.94 -14.44
C LYS A 233 10.06 21.69 -15.54
N ALA A 234 9.21 20.68 -15.41
CA ALA A 234 8.18 20.37 -16.40
C ALA A 234 7.16 21.52 -16.56
N VAL A 235 6.70 22.11 -15.44
CA VAL A 235 5.80 23.28 -15.48
C VAL A 235 6.47 24.49 -16.15
N SER A 236 7.74 24.75 -15.86
CA SER A 236 8.53 25.81 -16.51
C SER A 236 8.64 25.58 -18.02
N ASP A 237 8.95 24.35 -18.41
CA ASP A 237 9.12 24.00 -19.83
C ASP A 237 7.78 24.04 -20.59
N GLN A 238 6.67 23.60 -19.97
CA GLN A 238 5.33 23.75 -20.54
C GLN A 238 4.94 25.23 -20.76
N LYS A 239 5.27 26.11 -19.79
CA LYS A 239 5.02 27.56 -19.94
C LYS A 239 5.83 28.15 -21.09
N LYS A 240 7.13 27.77 -21.20
CA LYS A 240 8.00 28.20 -22.31
C LYS A 240 7.45 27.72 -23.64
N GLU A 241 7.03 26.45 -23.74
CA GLU A 241 6.48 25.87 -24.95
C GLU A 241 5.20 26.58 -25.38
N LYS A 242 4.28 26.84 -24.46
CA LYS A 242 3.04 27.59 -24.72
C LYS A 242 3.32 28.99 -25.30
N LEU A 243 4.30 29.69 -24.73
CA LEU A 243 4.73 31.01 -25.24
C LEU A 243 5.38 30.91 -26.62
N ARG A 244 6.20 29.90 -26.88
CA ARG A 244 6.83 29.63 -28.18
C ARG A 244 5.75 29.34 -29.23
N GLN A 245 4.78 28.49 -28.94
CA GLN A 245 3.67 28.18 -29.85
C GLN A 245 2.84 29.42 -30.18
N GLN A 246 2.48 30.22 -29.16
CA GLN A 246 1.75 31.46 -29.38
C GLN A 246 2.52 32.45 -30.27
N LYS A 247 3.83 32.56 -30.08
CA LYS A 247 4.69 33.44 -30.90
C LYS A 247 4.79 32.94 -32.35
N LEU A 248 4.96 31.63 -32.53
CA LEU A 248 4.97 30.99 -33.85
C LEU A 248 3.65 31.19 -34.59
N GLN A 249 2.53 30.94 -33.89
CA GLN A 249 1.18 31.10 -34.44
C GLN A 249 0.93 32.55 -34.91
N ARG A 250 1.33 33.55 -34.09
CA ARG A 250 1.21 34.97 -34.48
C ARG A 250 2.05 35.31 -35.71
N GLN A 251 3.31 34.81 -35.77
CA GLN A 251 4.19 35.04 -36.92
C GLN A 251 3.65 34.36 -38.18
N TYR A 252 3.14 33.12 -38.05
CA TYR A 252 2.53 32.36 -39.14
C TYR A 252 1.32 33.10 -39.71
N SER A 253 0.35 33.45 -38.83
CA SER A 253 -0.86 34.17 -39.23
C SER A 253 -0.56 35.52 -39.92
N SER A 254 0.42 36.28 -39.39
CA SER A 254 0.83 37.56 -40.00
C SER A 254 1.42 37.38 -41.40
N VAL A 255 2.31 36.40 -41.59
CA VAL A 255 2.95 36.15 -42.90
C VAL A 255 1.95 35.55 -43.88
N ASP A 256 1.08 34.66 -43.43
CA ASP A 256 0.02 34.05 -44.24
C ASP A 256 -0.98 35.10 -44.74
N TYR A 257 -1.46 35.97 -43.82
CA TYR A 257 -2.31 37.10 -44.20
C TYR A 257 -1.64 37.99 -45.23
N ALA A 258 -0.37 38.37 -45.06
CA ALA A 258 0.37 39.19 -45.98
C ALA A 258 0.55 38.50 -47.35
N LEU A 259 0.78 37.18 -47.40
CA LEU A 259 0.88 36.40 -48.62
C LEU A 259 -0.43 36.36 -49.41
N ASN A 260 -1.57 36.28 -48.70
CA ASN A 260 -2.89 36.23 -49.33
C ASN A 260 -3.39 37.60 -49.83
N HIS A 261 -2.80 38.71 -49.35
CA HIS A 261 -3.23 40.06 -49.71
C HIS A 261 -2.17 40.84 -50.54
N ILE A 262 -1.05 40.19 -50.91
CA ILE A 262 -0.02 40.84 -51.71
C ILE A 262 -0.48 41.05 -53.17
N SER A 263 -0.17 42.24 -53.73
CA SER A 263 -0.49 42.56 -55.12
C SER A 263 0.29 41.65 -56.08
N ARG A 264 -0.40 41.21 -57.16
CA ARG A 264 0.26 40.48 -58.24
C ARG A 264 1.39 41.25 -58.94
N GLN A 265 1.45 42.56 -58.73
CA GLN A 265 2.48 43.44 -59.29
C GLN A 265 3.74 43.56 -58.43
N ASP A 266 3.80 42.91 -57.23
CA ASP A 266 4.97 42.90 -56.35
C ASP A 266 5.55 41.48 -56.18
N PRO A 267 6.29 40.97 -57.18
CA PRO A 267 6.93 39.66 -57.11
C PRO A 267 8.11 39.62 -56.12
N HIS A 268 8.72 40.77 -55.81
CA HIS A 268 9.82 40.84 -54.85
C HIS A 268 9.30 40.66 -53.40
N GLY A 269 8.23 41.34 -53.03
CA GLY A 269 7.56 41.19 -51.75
C GLY A 269 7.06 39.75 -51.53
N ALA A 270 6.46 39.14 -52.56
CA ALA A 270 6.03 37.75 -52.50
C ALA A 270 7.19 36.77 -52.23
N LYS A 271 8.37 36.99 -52.86
CA LYS A 271 9.57 36.17 -52.63
C LYS A 271 10.10 36.33 -51.20
N LEU A 272 10.06 37.54 -50.65
CA LEU A 272 10.49 37.84 -49.28
C LEU A 272 9.57 37.17 -48.25
N LEU A 273 8.25 37.24 -48.43
CA LEU A 273 7.26 36.58 -47.58
C LEU A 273 7.40 35.06 -47.63
N LYS A 274 7.61 34.46 -48.80
CA LYS A 274 7.91 33.03 -48.94
C LYS A 274 9.17 32.62 -48.17
N LYS A 275 10.23 33.47 -48.22
CA LYS A 275 11.47 33.24 -47.44
C LYS A 275 11.18 33.29 -45.92
N LYS A 276 10.38 34.26 -45.44
CA LYS A 276 9.93 34.33 -44.04
C LYS A 276 9.13 33.10 -43.63
N MET A 277 8.20 32.64 -44.46
CA MET A 277 7.42 31.43 -44.22
C MET A 277 8.32 30.18 -44.07
N LYS A 278 9.33 30.06 -44.94
CA LYS A 278 10.33 28.98 -44.87
C LYS A 278 11.14 29.04 -43.56
N SER A 279 11.50 30.24 -43.10
CA SER A 279 12.20 30.44 -41.82
C SER A 279 11.31 30.04 -40.62
N ILE A 280 10.02 30.41 -40.64
CA ILE A 280 9.05 30.01 -39.60
C ILE A 280 8.93 28.49 -39.54
N LYS A 281 8.77 27.80 -40.67
CA LYS A 281 8.71 26.32 -40.70
C LYS A 281 10.02 25.66 -40.23
N SER A 282 11.17 26.29 -40.49
CA SER A 282 12.45 25.81 -39.95
C SER A 282 12.53 25.96 -38.43
N THR A 283 12.02 27.07 -37.89
CA THR A 283 11.93 27.31 -36.44
C THR A 283 10.96 26.33 -35.77
N GLU A 284 9.83 26.05 -36.40
CA GLU A 284 8.86 25.05 -35.96
C GLU A 284 9.49 23.67 -35.83
N LYS A 285 10.22 23.21 -36.84
CA LYS A 285 10.96 21.93 -36.81
C LYS A 285 12.01 21.89 -35.69
N ARG A 286 12.70 23.00 -35.44
CA ARG A 286 13.66 23.09 -34.34
C ARG A 286 12.93 22.98 -32.98
N TYR A 287 11.82 23.70 -32.79
CA TYR A 287 11.03 23.63 -31.56
C TYR A 287 10.42 22.25 -31.33
N ALA A 288 10.02 21.55 -32.40
CA ALA A 288 9.54 20.17 -32.30
C ALA A 288 10.62 19.22 -31.75
N ARG A 289 11.88 19.37 -32.17
CA ARG A 289 13.01 18.59 -31.65
C ARG A 289 13.32 18.96 -30.19
N GLU A 290 13.37 20.27 -29.87
CA GLU A 290 13.61 20.74 -28.50
C GLU A 290 12.48 20.29 -27.54
N LYS A 291 11.27 20.03 -28.04
CA LYS A 291 10.15 19.50 -27.25
C LYS A 291 10.38 18.05 -26.82
N GLU A 292 11.08 17.26 -27.62
CA GLU A 292 11.41 15.87 -27.27
C GLU A 292 12.35 15.81 -26.04
N ASP A 293 13.16 16.85 -25.82
CA ASP A 293 14.09 16.97 -24.71
C ASP A 293 13.49 17.67 -23.47
N MET A 294 12.21 18.12 -23.54
CA MET A 294 11.57 18.80 -22.41
C MET A 294 11.22 17.83 -21.28
N ALA A 295 11.36 18.31 -20.04
CA ALA A 295 10.97 17.54 -18.89
C ALA A 295 9.46 17.25 -18.91
N THR A 296 9.12 15.98 -18.74
CA THR A 296 7.74 15.53 -18.49
C THR A 296 7.38 15.68 -17.03
N LEU A 297 6.10 15.81 -16.72
CA LEU A 297 5.64 15.73 -15.34
C LEU A 297 6.11 14.40 -14.74
N PRO A 298 6.50 14.37 -13.45
CA PRO A 298 6.86 13.12 -12.81
C PRO A 298 5.69 12.17 -12.90
N GLU A 299 5.98 10.94 -13.30
CA GLU A 299 5.01 9.87 -13.25
C GLU A 299 5.13 9.19 -11.89
N GLU A 300 4.04 9.22 -11.17
CA GLU A 300 3.83 8.43 -9.98
C GLU A 300 3.00 7.21 -10.36
N GLU A 301 3.30 6.07 -9.77
CA GLU A 301 2.55 4.85 -10.00
C GLU A 301 1.08 5.07 -9.66
N GLU A 302 0.83 5.71 -8.54
CA GLU A 302 -0.51 6.02 -8.07
C GLU A 302 -0.54 7.35 -7.30
N SER A 303 -1.36 8.27 -7.73
CA SER A 303 -1.74 9.41 -6.91
C SER A 303 -3.08 9.10 -6.26
N ILE A 304 -3.09 8.98 -4.94
CA ILE A 304 -4.35 9.00 -4.19
C ILE A 304 -4.74 10.47 -4.08
N VAL A 305 -5.43 11.00 -5.07
CA VAL A 305 -6.09 12.32 -4.95
C VAL A 305 -7.55 12.05 -4.65
N ILE A 306 -7.84 11.61 -3.42
CA ILE A 306 -9.21 11.51 -2.93
C ILE A 306 -9.40 12.59 -1.87
N GLU A 307 -10.16 13.63 -2.19
CA GLU A 307 -10.77 14.46 -1.18
C GLU A 307 -12.02 13.73 -0.65
N LEU A 308 -11.94 13.23 0.57
CA LEU A 308 -13.11 12.67 1.25
C LEU A 308 -14.06 13.81 1.61
N SER A 309 -14.91 14.18 0.67
CA SER A 309 -15.95 15.18 0.86
C SER A 309 -17.14 14.53 1.57
N GLY A 310 -17.31 14.84 2.86
CA GLY A 310 -18.45 14.36 3.66
C GLY A 310 -19.39 15.49 4.08
N ALA A 311 -20.52 15.13 4.65
CA ALA A 311 -21.39 16.10 5.28
C ALA A 311 -20.82 16.51 6.65
N PRO A 312 -20.67 17.82 6.94
CA PRO A 312 -20.10 18.27 8.20
C PRO A 312 -21.03 17.99 9.37
N ILE A 313 -20.45 17.52 10.47
CA ILE A 313 -21.17 17.32 11.74
C ILE A 313 -20.93 18.53 12.65
N ALA A 314 -22.00 19.10 13.22
CA ALA A 314 -21.87 20.22 14.14
C ALA A 314 -21.09 19.82 15.41
N PRO A 315 -20.17 20.67 15.91
CA PRO A 315 -19.48 20.43 17.17
C PRO A 315 -20.51 20.19 18.30
N GLY A 316 -20.32 19.13 19.08
CA GLY A 316 -21.23 18.77 20.17
C GLY A 316 -22.48 17.97 19.79
N ARG A 317 -22.78 17.77 18.49
CA ARG A 317 -23.81 16.79 18.09
C ARG A 317 -23.38 15.40 18.53
N LYS A 318 -24.25 14.71 19.26
CA LYS A 318 -24.01 13.31 19.65
C LYS A 318 -24.12 12.42 18.41
N VAL A 319 -23.05 11.70 18.11
CA VAL A 319 -22.95 10.76 16.99
C VAL A 319 -23.29 9.35 17.47
N LEU A 320 -22.65 8.92 18.55
CA LEU A 320 -22.86 7.59 19.13
C LEU A 320 -22.74 7.68 20.65
N GLU A 321 -23.56 6.91 21.37
CA GLU A 321 -23.44 6.72 22.81
C GLU A 321 -23.73 5.27 23.18
N LEU A 322 -22.78 4.61 23.81
CA LEU A 322 -22.91 3.30 24.41
C LEU A 322 -22.88 3.47 25.93
N LYS A 323 -23.90 2.95 26.62
CA LYS A 323 -23.98 2.94 28.10
C LYS A 323 -24.20 1.55 28.58
N ASN A 324 -23.28 1.03 29.39
CA ASN A 324 -23.33 -0.34 29.91
C ASN A 324 -23.58 -1.36 28.79
N TYR A 325 -22.98 -1.10 27.62
CA TYR A 325 -23.19 -1.89 26.41
C TYR A 325 -22.46 -3.22 26.54
N CYS A 326 -23.15 -4.33 26.29
CA CYS A 326 -22.59 -5.66 26.35
C CYS A 326 -22.11 -6.09 24.96
N LEU A 327 -20.79 -6.21 24.78
CA LEU A 327 -20.19 -6.65 23.52
C LEU A 327 -20.20 -8.18 23.45
N LYS A 328 -20.86 -8.72 22.42
CA LYS A 328 -20.94 -10.15 22.13
C LYS A 328 -20.62 -10.42 20.67
N THR A 329 -20.09 -11.58 20.38
CA THR A 329 -19.96 -12.10 19.01
C THR A 329 -21.33 -12.53 18.47
N SER A 330 -21.41 -12.84 17.17
CA SER A 330 -22.65 -13.31 16.52
C SER A 330 -23.16 -14.65 17.07
N ASP A 331 -22.26 -15.49 17.59
CA ASP A 331 -22.58 -16.77 18.26
C ASP A 331 -22.93 -16.62 19.74
N GLY A 332 -22.96 -15.39 20.27
CA GLY A 332 -23.36 -15.08 21.64
C GLY A 332 -22.23 -15.10 22.67
N THR A 333 -20.99 -15.36 22.25
CA THR A 333 -19.83 -15.33 23.15
C THR A 333 -19.61 -13.92 23.68
N LEU A 334 -19.52 -13.79 25.02
CA LEU A 334 -19.30 -12.52 25.69
C LEU A 334 -17.84 -12.09 25.54
N LEU A 335 -17.61 -10.92 24.95
CA LEU A 335 -16.27 -10.31 24.79
C LEU A 335 -16.00 -9.25 25.86
N CYS A 336 -16.99 -8.38 26.11
CA CYS A 336 -16.89 -7.37 27.16
C CYS A 336 -18.26 -7.15 27.79
N PRO A 337 -18.40 -7.25 29.13
CA PRO A 337 -19.70 -7.19 29.81
C PRO A 337 -20.30 -5.78 29.85
N SER A 338 -19.49 -4.74 29.88
CA SER A 338 -19.96 -3.37 30.04
C SER A 338 -19.03 -2.37 29.35
N LEU A 339 -19.50 -1.78 28.26
CA LEU A 339 -18.81 -0.75 27.48
C LEU A 339 -19.49 0.60 27.70
N ASN A 340 -18.71 1.61 28.04
CA ASN A 340 -19.15 3.01 28.07
C ASN A 340 -18.31 3.81 27.10
N PHE A 341 -18.95 4.41 26.09
CA PHE A 341 -18.27 5.12 25.03
C PHE A 341 -19.20 6.16 24.41
N ALA A 342 -18.68 7.32 24.06
CA ALA A 342 -19.44 8.34 23.38
C ALA A 342 -18.61 9.15 22.38
N VAL A 343 -19.22 9.40 21.22
CA VAL A 343 -18.64 10.23 20.15
C VAL A 343 -19.49 11.47 19.94
N TYR A 344 -18.86 12.62 19.94
CA TYR A 344 -19.50 13.91 19.72
C TYR A 344 -18.78 14.71 18.62
N GLY A 345 -19.54 15.32 17.72
CA GLY A 345 -19.03 16.18 16.67
C GLY A 345 -18.12 15.46 15.66
N PRO A 346 -17.30 16.20 14.93
CA PRO A 346 -16.46 15.63 13.86
C PRO A 346 -15.16 15.04 14.39
N LYS A 347 -15.20 14.33 15.53
CA LYS A 347 -13.99 13.72 16.11
C LYS A 347 -13.54 12.49 15.30
N LYS A 348 -12.22 12.33 15.23
CA LYS A 348 -11.55 11.14 14.72
C LYS A 348 -11.10 10.30 15.89
N ILE A 349 -11.59 9.07 15.95
CA ILE A 349 -11.33 8.16 17.07
C ILE A 349 -10.71 6.89 16.48
N ALA A 350 -9.62 6.43 17.11
CA ALA A 350 -9.06 5.12 16.83
C ALA A 350 -9.24 4.18 18.02
N ILE A 351 -9.48 2.91 17.72
CA ILE A 351 -9.59 1.83 18.69
C ILE A 351 -8.42 0.86 18.47
N ILE A 352 -7.61 0.65 19.50
CA ILE A 352 -6.52 -0.32 19.54
C ILE A 352 -6.85 -1.45 20.52
N GLY A 353 -6.06 -2.51 20.51
CA GLY A 353 -6.21 -3.64 21.44
C GLY A 353 -5.65 -4.92 20.84
N SER A 354 -5.49 -5.96 21.66
CA SER A 354 -4.95 -7.24 21.24
C SER A 354 -5.80 -7.90 20.14
N ASN A 355 -5.19 -8.77 19.37
CA ASN A 355 -5.92 -9.56 18.38
C ASN A 355 -6.93 -10.48 19.09
N GLY A 356 -8.14 -10.57 18.52
CA GLY A 356 -9.24 -11.31 19.14
C GLY A 356 -10.02 -10.56 20.23
N ALA A 357 -9.61 -9.35 20.64
CA ALA A 357 -10.36 -8.55 21.65
C ALA A 357 -11.77 -8.11 21.21
N GLY A 358 -12.14 -8.33 19.95
CA GLY A 358 -13.48 -8.00 19.45
C GLY A 358 -13.58 -6.62 18.78
N LYS A 359 -12.47 -6.00 18.36
CA LYS A 359 -12.44 -4.68 17.73
C LYS A 359 -13.36 -4.58 16.50
N SER A 360 -13.21 -5.49 15.52
CA SER A 360 -14.04 -5.52 14.31
C SER A 360 -15.52 -5.83 14.63
N THR A 361 -15.78 -6.67 15.64
CA THR A 361 -17.14 -6.93 16.13
C THR A 361 -17.76 -5.66 16.69
N LEU A 362 -17.01 -4.90 17.49
CA LEU A 362 -17.46 -3.64 18.04
C LEU A 362 -17.75 -2.61 16.93
N LEU A 363 -16.85 -2.49 15.94
CA LEU A 363 -17.07 -1.59 14.80
C LEU A 363 -18.36 -1.92 14.03
N ARG A 364 -18.62 -3.20 13.75
CA ARG A 364 -19.86 -3.62 13.06
C ARG A 364 -21.11 -3.26 13.87
N GLN A 365 -21.09 -3.47 15.18
CA GLN A 365 -22.21 -3.10 16.05
C GLN A 365 -22.40 -1.59 16.13
N MET A 366 -21.30 -0.80 16.17
CA MET A 366 -21.36 0.66 16.09
C MET A 366 -21.94 1.13 14.74
N LEU A 367 -21.55 0.49 13.63
CA LEU A 367 -22.09 0.77 12.30
C LEU A 367 -23.61 0.59 12.24
N ASP A 368 -24.12 -0.52 12.80
CA ASP A 368 -25.55 -0.80 12.84
C ASP A 368 -26.31 0.24 13.67
N LEU A 369 -25.77 0.63 14.82
CA LEU A 369 -26.35 1.67 15.66
C LEU A 369 -26.37 3.05 14.98
N LEU A 370 -25.30 3.42 14.27
CA LEU A 370 -25.22 4.67 13.52
C LEU A 370 -26.25 4.71 12.39
N ARG A 371 -26.40 3.62 11.65
CA ARG A 371 -27.42 3.49 10.59
C ARG A 371 -28.84 3.57 11.15
N GLN A 372 -29.11 2.91 12.28
CA GLN A 372 -30.40 3.01 12.98
C GLN A 372 -30.68 4.43 13.50
N ALA A 373 -29.66 5.19 13.88
CA ALA A 373 -29.75 6.59 14.26
C ALA A 373 -29.93 7.54 13.06
N GLY A 374 -29.92 7.05 11.83
CA GLY A 374 -30.15 7.80 10.60
C GLY A 374 -28.94 8.54 10.04
N PHE A 375 -27.73 8.19 10.46
CA PHE A 375 -26.50 8.74 9.87
C PHE A 375 -26.19 8.08 8.54
N GLN A 376 -25.76 8.88 7.56
CA GLN A 376 -25.08 8.37 6.35
C GLN A 376 -23.69 7.88 6.76
N THR A 377 -23.41 6.59 6.55
CA THR A 377 -22.21 5.95 7.08
C THR A 377 -21.44 5.22 6.01
N GLY A 378 -20.20 5.65 5.76
CA GLY A 378 -19.22 4.92 4.95
C GLY A 378 -18.57 3.82 5.79
N TYR A 379 -18.45 2.63 5.23
CA TYR A 379 -17.85 1.48 5.90
C TYR A 379 -16.74 0.85 5.06
N MET A 380 -15.58 0.74 5.65
CA MET A 380 -14.45 -0.03 5.11
C MET A 380 -14.17 -1.20 6.05
N PRO A 381 -14.54 -2.43 5.69
CA PRO A 381 -14.22 -3.62 6.47
C PRO A 381 -12.76 -4.04 6.26
N GLN A 382 -12.22 -4.83 7.18
CA GLN A 382 -10.92 -5.47 7.02
C GLN A 382 -10.89 -6.44 5.82
N ASN A 383 -11.99 -7.17 5.59
CA ASN A 383 -12.19 -8.00 4.41
C ASN A 383 -13.16 -7.29 3.45
N TYR A 384 -12.63 -6.77 2.37
CA TYR A 384 -13.42 -6.00 1.40
C TYR A 384 -14.57 -6.79 0.74
N ALA A 385 -14.48 -8.13 0.69
CA ALA A 385 -15.54 -8.98 0.18
C ALA A 385 -16.88 -8.89 0.97
N GLU A 386 -16.86 -8.29 2.16
CA GLU A 386 -18.09 -8.01 2.93
C GLU A 386 -18.94 -6.91 2.26
N VAL A 387 -18.33 -6.01 1.49
CA VAL A 387 -18.98 -4.87 0.82
C VAL A 387 -18.90 -4.97 -0.70
N LEU A 388 -17.77 -5.48 -1.20
CA LEU A 388 -17.51 -5.64 -2.63
C LEU A 388 -17.85 -7.07 -3.05
N SER A 389 -18.92 -7.25 -3.80
CA SER A 389 -19.20 -8.56 -4.43
C SER A 389 -18.12 -8.90 -5.44
N PRO A 390 -17.51 -10.09 -5.39
CA PRO A 390 -16.38 -10.45 -6.26
C PRO A 390 -16.65 -10.35 -7.75
N GLU A 391 -17.92 -10.57 -8.16
CA GLU A 391 -18.37 -10.64 -9.55
C GLU A 391 -18.82 -9.29 -10.14
N MET A 392 -18.96 -8.24 -9.30
CA MET A 392 -19.33 -6.91 -9.77
C MET A 392 -18.15 -6.19 -10.41
N THR A 393 -18.43 -5.20 -11.26
CA THR A 393 -17.40 -4.32 -11.79
C THR A 393 -17.26 -3.05 -10.92
N PRO A 394 -16.10 -2.36 -10.94
CA PRO A 394 -15.95 -1.06 -10.30
C PRO A 394 -16.99 -0.02 -10.72
N ILE A 395 -17.38 -0.05 -12.01
CA ILE A 395 -18.42 0.85 -12.53
C ILE A 395 -19.78 0.51 -11.91
N ASP A 396 -20.15 -0.76 -11.83
CA ASP A 396 -21.44 -1.17 -11.25
C ASP A 396 -21.51 -0.83 -9.76
N PHE A 397 -20.40 -0.94 -9.05
CA PHE A 397 -20.33 -0.57 -7.64
C PHE A 397 -20.55 0.93 -7.40
N LEU A 398 -19.96 1.79 -8.26
CA LEU A 398 -20.08 3.25 -8.13
C LEU A 398 -21.38 3.79 -8.73
N ALA A 399 -21.92 3.14 -9.76
CA ALA A 399 -23.12 3.56 -10.50
C ALA A 399 -24.15 2.42 -10.55
N PRO A 400 -24.74 1.99 -9.41
CA PRO A 400 -25.62 0.81 -9.33
C PRO A 400 -26.90 0.94 -10.14
N HIS A 401 -27.31 2.17 -10.49
CA HIS A 401 -28.50 2.39 -11.33
C HIS A 401 -28.21 2.33 -12.83
N GLY A 402 -26.94 2.33 -13.25
CA GLY A 402 -26.52 2.19 -14.63
C GLY A 402 -26.93 3.33 -15.56
N ASP A 403 -27.38 4.46 -15.03
CA ASP A 403 -27.73 5.63 -15.84
C ASP A 403 -26.47 6.27 -16.45
N ARG A 404 -26.62 6.85 -17.63
CA ARG A 404 -25.49 7.33 -18.44
C ARG A 404 -24.64 8.38 -17.73
N ASP A 405 -25.26 9.23 -16.92
CA ASP A 405 -24.56 10.32 -16.22
C ASP A 405 -23.72 9.78 -15.05
N SER A 406 -24.29 8.89 -14.23
CA SER A 406 -23.55 8.26 -13.10
C SER A 406 -22.42 7.37 -13.59
N VAL A 407 -22.60 6.61 -14.68
CA VAL A 407 -21.54 5.82 -15.32
C VAL A 407 -20.41 6.72 -15.85
N THR A 408 -20.74 7.88 -16.43
CA THR A 408 -19.73 8.83 -16.93
C THR A 408 -18.93 9.43 -15.78
N VAL A 409 -19.61 9.80 -14.69
CA VAL A 409 -18.98 10.29 -13.45
C VAL A 409 -18.08 9.21 -12.85
N ALA A 410 -18.57 7.97 -12.69
CA ALA A 410 -17.80 6.85 -12.17
C ALA A 410 -16.51 6.61 -12.99
N ARG A 411 -16.60 6.57 -14.33
CA ARG A 411 -15.44 6.43 -15.21
C ARG A 411 -14.44 7.58 -15.07
N SER A 412 -14.92 8.81 -14.92
CA SER A 412 -14.05 9.98 -14.73
C SER A 412 -13.25 9.88 -13.41
N TRP A 413 -13.92 9.49 -12.32
CA TRP A 413 -13.28 9.32 -11.03
C TRP A 413 -12.31 8.13 -10.99
N LEU A 414 -12.71 6.98 -11.54
CA LEU A 414 -11.82 5.82 -11.67
C LEU A 414 -10.60 6.18 -12.53
N GLY A 415 -10.78 6.95 -13.60
CA GLY A 415 -9.69 7.46 -14.42
C GLY A 415 -8.73 8.39 -13.66
N SER A 416 -9.25 9.22 -12.74
CA SER A 416 -8.41 10.07 -11.87
C SER A 416 -7.56 9.26 -10.89
N LEU A 417 -8.06 8.10 -10.46
CA LEU A 417 -7.35 7.13 -9.62
C LEU A 417 -6.50 6.14 -10.44
N ARG A 418 -6.33 6.41 -11.75
CA ARG A 418 -5.50 5.67 -12.70
C ARG A 418 -5.92 4.21 -12.95
N TYR A 419 -7.19 3.88 -12.74
CA TYR A 419 -7.72 2.61 -13.24
C TYR A 419 -7.63 2.57 -14.76
N THR A 420 -7.18 1.45 -15.29
CA THR A 420 -7.21 1.21 -16.74
C THR A 420 -8.64 0.96 -17.21
N SER A 421 -8.87 1.07 -18.52
CA SER A 421 -10.22 0.79 -19.08
C SER A 421 -10.67 -0.67 -18.83
N GLU A 422 -9.71 -1.59 -18.77
CA GLU A 422 -9.95 -3.00 -18.46
C GLU A 422 -10.31 -3.17 -16.98
N GLU A 423 -9.52 -2.61 -16.07
CA GLU A 423 -9.78 -2.65 -14.63
C GLU A 423 -11.13 -2.02 -14.24
N MET A 424 -11.62 -1.04 -14.99
CA MET A 424 -12.96 -0.45 -14.75
C MET A 424 -14.11 -1.40 -15.07
N THR A 425 -13.91 -2.37 -15.97
CA THR A 425 -14.93 -3.27 -16.51
C THR A 425 -14.71 -4.73 -16.14
N HIS A 426 -13.57 -5.08 -15.57
CA HIS A 426 -13.30 -6.41 -15.03
C HIS A 426 -13.92 -6.59 -13.64
N GLU A 427 -14.00 -7.82 -13.20
CA GLU A 427 -14.56 -8.14 -11.90
C GLU A 427 -13.65 -7.65 -10.76
N VAL A 428 -14.26 -7.20 -9.66
CA VAL A 428 -13.56 -6.66 -8.49
C VAL A 428 -12.56 -7.66 -7.91
N ARG A 429 -12.81 -8.98 -8.03
CA ARG A 429 -11.85 -10.00 -7.59
C ARG A 429 -10.50 -9.98 -8.31
N GLU A 430 -10.43 -9.36 -9.49
CA GLU A 430 -9.19 -9.23 -10.28
C GLU A 430 -8.37 -8.00 -9.87
N LEU A 431 -8.95 -7.10 -9.07
CA LEU A 431 -8.28 -5.93 -8.55
C LEU A 431 -7.38 -6.28 -7.37
N SER A 432 -6.25 -5.57 -7.23
CA SER A 432 -5.44 -5.64 -6.00
C SER A 432 -6.20 -5.09 -4.79
N GLY A 433 -5.81 -5.50 -3.57
CA GLY A 433 -6.44 -5.00 -2.34
C GLY A 433 -6.33 -3.48 -2.21
N GLY A 434 -5.20 -2.87 -2.62
CA GLY A 434 -5.06 -1.42 -2.66
C GLY A 434 -6.05 -0.75 -3.63
N GLN A 435 -6.31 -1.36 -4.79
CA GLN A 435 -7.33 -0.88 -5.71
C GLN A 435 -8.74 -1.02 -5.12
N GLN A 436 -9.06 -2.17 -4.52
CA GLN A 436 -10.34 -2.36 -3.84
C GLN A 436 -10.54 -1.34 -2.72
N GLY A 437 -9.50 -1.06 -1.92
CA GLY A 437 -9.53 -0.01 -0.89
C GLY A 437 -9.80 1.38 -1.46
N LYS A 438 -9.15 1.75 -2.57
CA LYS A 438 -9.41 3.02 -3.27
C LYS A 438 -10.83 3.11 -3.81
N LEU A 439 -11.39 2.00 -4.29
CA LEU A 439 -12.76 1.94 -4.77
C LEU A 439 -13.77 2.21 -3.64
N LEU A 440 -13.54 1.65 -2.45
CA LEU A 440 -14.35 1.91 -1.26
C LEU A 440 -14.27 3.38 -0.83
N LEU A 441 -13.06 3.94 -0.74
CA LEU A 441 -12.86 5.35 -0.41
C LEU A 441 -13.53 6.29 -1.41
N LEU A 442 -13.46 5.96 -2.69
CA LEU A 442 -14.14 6.73 -3.73
C LEU A 442 -15.65 6.69 -3.57
N LYS A 443 -16.23 5.55 -3.21
CA LYS A 443 -17.66 5.41 -2.93
C LYS A 443 -18.08 6.34 -1.79
N MET A 444 -17.33 6.32 -0.67
CA MET A 444 -17.57 7.18 0.48
C MET A 444 -17.49 8.68 0.12
N ALA A 445 -16.51 9.07 -0.72
CA ALA A 445 -16.37 10.44 -1.20
C ALA A 445 -17.57 10.88 -2.05
N LEU A 446 -18.15 9.98 -2.85
CA LEU A 446 -19.30 10.26 -3.72
C LEU A 446 -20.63 10.29 -2.95
N GLU A 447 -20.79 9.46 -1.93
CA GLU A 447 -22.02 9.37 -1.13
C GLU A 447 -22.15 10.50 -0.09
N LYS A 448 -21.09 11.26 0.16
CA LYS A 448 -21.06 12.37 1.14
C LYS A 448 -21.44 11.92 2.55
N ASP A 449 -20.85 10.84 2.99
CA ASP A 449 -21.09 10.28 4.31
C ASP A 449 -20.87 11.30 5.44
N GLU A 450 -21.63 11.16 6.54
CA GLU A 450 -21.46 11.94 7.78
C GLU A 450 -20.44 11.28 8.71
N VAL A 451 -20.40 9.94 8.73
CA VAL A 451 -19.56 9.15 9.61
C VAL A 451 -18.81 8.09 8.81
N LEU A 452 -17.51 7.96 9.02
CA LEU A 452 -16.72 6.86 8.48
C LEU A 452 -16.42 5.84 9.57
N VAL A 453 -16.61 4.56 9.25
CA VAL A 453 -16.28 3.41 10.10
C VAL A 453 -15.25 2.58 9.35
N LEU A 454 -14.00 2.57 9.84
CA LEU A 454 -12.86 2.05 9.10
C LEU A 454 -12.13 0.95 9.89
N ASP A 455 -12.01 -0.23 9.32
CA ASP A 455 -11.27 -1.36 9.91
C ASP A 455 -9.97 -1.59 9.13
N GLU A 456 -8.82 -1.22 9.72
CA GLU A 456 -7.47 -1.25 9.14
C GLU A 456 -7.37 -0.52 7.78
N PRO A 457 -7.67 0.80 7.73
CA PRO A 457 -7.80 1.52 6.47
C PRO A 457 -6.51 1.65 5.66
N THR A 458 -5.32 1.52 6.28
CA THR A 458 -4.01 1.67 5.63
C THR A 458 -3.40 0.37 5.15
N ARG A 459 -3.97 -0.78 5.53
CA ARG A 459 -3.37 -2.10 5.41
C ARG A 459 -2.86 -2.48 4.01
N ASN A 460 -3.61 -2.13 2.96
CA ASN A 460 -3.32 -2.54 1.58
C ASN A 460 -2.70 -1.40 0.75
N PHE A 461 -2.24 -0.33 1.41
CA PHE A 461 -1.63 0.82 0.74
C PHE A 461 -0.11 0.79 0.90
N SER A 462 0.61 1.23 -0.13
CA SER A 462 2.06 1.32 -0.06
C SER A 462 2.51 2.36 0.98
N PRO A 463 3.70 2.21 1.57
CA PRO A 463 4.24 3.16 2.53
C PRO A 463 4.32 4.60 2.01
N LEU A 464 4.47 4.78 0.70
CA LEU A 464 4.50 6.10 0.07
C LEU A 464 3.11 6.70 -0.14
N SER A 465 2.07 5.86 -0.23
CA SER A 465 0.67 6.29 -0.41
C SER A 465 -0.05 6.58 0.91
N GLN A 466 0.38 5.97 2.00
CA GLN A 466 -0.23 6.11 3.33
C GLN A 466 -0.36 7.57 3.80
N PRO A 467 0.66 8.45 3.72
CA PRO A 467 0.54 9.82 4.20
C PRO A 467 -0.58 10.62 3.51
N VAL A 468 -0.85 10.32 2.24
CA VAL A 468 -1.94 10.98 1.48
C VAL A 468 -3.30 10.50 1.95
N LEU A 469 -3.43 9.20 2.22
CA LEU A 469 -4.64 8.60 2.79
C LEU A 469 -4.91 9.14 4.19
N ASP A 470 -3.90 9.19 5.04
CA ASP A 470 -3.99 9.73 6.40
C ASP A 470 -4.47 11.18 6.39
N ALA A 471 -3.88 12.01 5.50
CA ALA A 471 -4.30 13.40 5.33
C ALA A 471 -5.76 13.50 4.84
N ALA A 472 -6.20 12.63 3.93
CA ALA A 472 -7.58 12.61 3.45
C ALA A 472 -8.57 12.26 4.57
N ILE A 473 -8.26 11.24 5.39
CA ILE A 473 -9.09 10.84 6.53
C ILE A 473 -9.06 11.92 7.64
N ARG A 474 -7.89 12.48 7.93
CA ARG A 474 -7.73 13.57 8.92
C ARG A 474 -8.58 14.79 8.56
N ASN A 475 -8.62 15.17 7.28
CA ASN A 475 -9.34 16.34 6.79
C ASN A 475 -10.83 16.06 6.52
N PHE A 476 -11.32 14.85 6.71
CA PHE A 476 -12.73 14.52 6.55
C PHE A 476 -13.60 15.38 7.48
N PRO A 477 -14.66 16.05 6.99
CA PRO A 477 -15.45 17.01 7.79
C PRO A 477 -16.40 16.36 8.80
N GLY A 478 -16.67 15.05 8.68
CA GLY A 478 -17.51 14.25 9.56
C GLY A 478 -16.74 13.57 10.69
N ALA A 479 -17.40 12.63 11.38
CA ALA A 479 -16.78 11.80 12.39
C ALA A 479 -16.09 10.58 11.76
N VAL A 480 -15.01 10.11 12.38
CA VAL A 480 -14.32 8.86 12.00
C VAL A 480 -14.19 7.97 13.22
N ILE A 481 -14.58 6.72 13.08
CA ILE A 481 -14.32 5.66 14.07
C ILE A 481 -13.52 4.59 13.35
N SER A 482 -12.27 4.37 13.77
CA SER A 482 -11.37 3.44 13.11
C SER A 482 -10.79 2.43 14.07
N VAL A 483 -10.41 1.27 13.54
CA VAL A 483 -9.48 0.32 14.17
C VAL A 483 -8.20 0.36 13.34
N SER A 484 -7.06 0.50 13.96
CA SER A 484 -5.76 0.40 13.29
C SER A 484 -4.67 -0.04 14.23
N HIS A 485 -3.68 -0.75 13.69
CA HIS A 485 -2.41 -1.07 14.31
C HIS A 485 -1.24 -0.31 13.66
N ASP A 486 -1.53 0.52 12.67
CA ASP A 486 -0.56 1.36 11.99
C ASP A 486 -0.20 2.57 12.87
N ARG A 487 1.06 2.62 13.32
CA ARG A 487 1.55 3.65 14.23
C ARG A 487 1.57 5.03 13.56
N GLN A 488 1.89 5.12 12.27
CA GLN A 488 1.86 6.39 11.54
C GLN A 488 0.44 6.95 11.50
N TYR A 489 -0.53 6.11 11.14
CA TYR A 489 -1.95 6.46 11.17
C TYR A 489 -2.39 6.92 12.55
N LEU A 490 -2.06 6.14 13.60
CA LEU A 490 -2.41 6.43 14.98
C LEU A 490 -1.78 7.73 15.50
N GLY A 491 -0.59 8.09 15.01
CA GLY A 491 0.10 9.35 15.37
C GLY A 491 -0.42 10.57 14.62
N THR A 492 -1.10 10.41 13.48
CA THR A 492 -1.45 11.52 12.58
C THR A 492 -2.94 11.79 12.48
N VAL A 493 -3.79 10.76 12.48
CA VAL A 493 -5.21 10.86 12.14
C VAL A 493 -6.13 11.07 13.35
N PRO A 494 -6.12 10.24 14.41
CA PRO A 494 -7.10 10.32 15.48
C PRO A 494 -6.87 11.53 16.41
N ASP A 495 -7.97 12.09 16.91
CA ASP A 495 -7.98 13.07 17.99
C ASP A 495 -7.85 12.39 19.36
N VAL A 496 -8.38 11.15 19.46
CA VAL A 496 -8.39 10.34 20.69
C VAL A 496 -8.24 8.87 20.31
N ILE A 497 -7.46 8.15 21.10
CA ILE A 497 -7.26 6.71 20.94
C ILE A 497 -7.85 6.00 22.16
N TYR A 498 -8.57 4.92 21.92
CA TYR A 498 -9.11 4.03 22.96
C TYR A 498 -8.50 2.65 22.83
N ARG A 499 -8.17 2.05 23.97
CA ARG A 499 -7.78 0.63 24.05
C ARG A 499 -8.98 -0.20 24.47
N LEU A 500 -9.29 -1.23 23.68
CA LEU A 500 -10.30 -2.24 24.02
C LEU A 500 -9.63 -3.39 24.75
N ASP A 501 -10.09 -3.66 25.95
CA ASP A 501 -9.70 -4.81 26.78
C ASP A 501 -10.94 -5.49 27.40
N GLU A 502 -10.74 -6.46 28.27
CA GLU A 502 -11.80 -7.19 28.96
C GLU A 502 -12.68 -6.30 29.86
N ASN A 503 -12.15 -5.14 30.27
CA ASN A 503 -12.83 -4.18 31.16
C ASN A 503 -13.58 -3.08 30.37
N GLY A 504 -13.38 -3.00 29.07
CA GLY A 504 -14.06 -2.05 28.20
C GLY A 504 -13.15 -1.21 27.32
N LEU A 505 -13.61 -0.01 26.97
CA LEU A 505 -12.84 0.99 26.23
C LEU A 505 -12.26 2.00 27.22
N VAL A 506 -10.93 2.07 27.27
CA VAL A 506 -10.18 3.00 28.10
C VAL A 506 -9.41 3.95 27.20
N GLU A 507 -9.45 5.26 27.48
CA GLU A 507 -8.67 6.23 26.75
C GLU A 507 -7.17 5.95 26.90
N TYR A 508 -6.48 5.82 25.78
CA TYR A 508 -5.07 5.48 25.73
C TYR A 508 -4.23 6.76 25.63
N SER A 509 -3.48 7.04 26.67
CA SER A 509 -2.57 8.19 26.76
C SER A 509 -1.09 7.82 26.57
N GLY A 510 -0.80 6.58 26.15
CA GLY A 510 0.55 6.12 25.88
C GLY A 510 1.12 6.74 24.61
N PHE A 511 2.44 6.95 24.59
CA PHE A 511 3.16 7.41 23.39
C PHE A 511 3.08 6.32 22.30
N ILE A 512 2.48 6.67 21.15
CA ILE A 512 2.53 5.87 19.93
C ILE A 512 3.66 6.48 19.09
N GLY A 513 4.87 5.97 19.25
CA GLY A 513 5.98 6.24 18.34
C GLY A 513 6.85 7.46 18.64
N GLU A 514 7.46 7.56 19.81
CA GLU A 514 8.73 8.26 20.01
C GLU A 514 9.41 7.69 21.27
N ASP A 515 10.10 6.57 21.13
CA ASP A 515 11.34 6.34 21.86
C ASP A 515 12.47 6.45 20.84
N ARG A 516 13.02 7.67 20.73
CA ARG A 516 14.29 7.94 20.06
C ARG A 516 15.44 7.46 20.90
#